data_90191a3a76b5b100b523e9c8cd96154a
#
_entry.id   90191a3a76b5b100b523e9c8cd96154a
#
_cell.length_a   1.000
_cell.length_b   1.000
_cell.length_c   1.000
_cell.angle_alpha   90.00
_cell.angle_beta   90.00
_cell.angle_gamma   90.00
#
_symmetry.space_group_name_H-M   'P 1'
#
loop_
_entity.id
_entity.type
_entity.pdbx_description
1 polymer ?
#
loop_
_entity_poly.entity_id
_entity_poly.type
_entity_poly.pdbx_seq_one_letter_code
_entity_poly.pdbx_strand_id
1 'polypeptide(L)'
;MPELGNFIIACATSSAEINLRSSPMIFVYLQGGLGNQMFQYAFAKALAVKQNMSFVIDTSHFEKAATLGETPRNIQLQLFQTDFKIASEFELQLLDSLRYPSLLNRIWNKIAQHHPLEIIDDEKPIAHIESSTSPNYLLSGYFQKEIYFNRIESEIRSDFQSKEIITPPFKTHSKTISVHIRRGDYITNTNANAHHGVCGMDYYERAFFYIESKISNPQYIFFSDDIEWCKENFRNKDNAFFIEDRSGKPEHEDLVLMSKCAHHIIANSSYSWWGAWLNPSASKIVVAPARWNNAQISATNQYVPPTWKQL
;
A
#
# COMPACT_ATOMS: atom_id res chain seq x y z
N MET A 1 -25.14 -14.62 -61.77
CA MET A 1 -24.66 -13.60 -60.82
C MET A 1 -25.76 -13.38 -59.79
N PRO A 2 -25.54 -13.83 -58.56
CA PRO A 2 -25.89 -13.03 -57.41
C PRO A 2 -24.85 -13.18 -56.29
N GLU A 3 -24.93 -12.24 -55.34
CA GLU A 3 -24.42 -12.28 -53.99
C GLU A 3 -22.95 -11.90 -53.71
N LEU A 4 -22.76 -10.58 -53.67
CA LEU A 4 -21.62 -9.92 -53.01
C LEU A 4 -22.15 -8.77 -52.14
N GLY A 5 -23.04 -9.10 -51.18
CA GLY A 5 -23.71 -8.04 -50.37
C GLY A 5 -23.73 -8.20 -48.85
N ASN A 6 -23.32 -9.36 -48.31
CA ASN A 6 -23.62 -9.69 -46.90
C ASN A 6 -22.40 -9.94 -45.98
N PHE A 7 -21.19 -9.58 -46.36
CA PHE A 7 -20.00 -9.85 -45.52
C PHE A 7 -19.40 -8.66 -44.78
N ILE A 8 -19.94 -7.45 -44.95
CA ILE A 8 -19.34 -6.24 -44.34
C ILE A 8 -20.06 -5.77 -43.05
N ILE A 9 -21.24 -6.31 -42.74
CA ILE A 9 -22.04 -5.84 -41.59
C ILE A 9 -21.73 -6.58 -40.28
N ALA A 10 -21.13 -7.77 -40.31
CA ALA A 10 -20.92 -8.57 -39.11
C ALA A 10 -19.69 -8.21 -38.27
N CYS A 11 -18.72 -7.43 -38.79
CA CYS A 11 -17.51 -7.03 -38.05
C CYS A 11 -17.61 -5.66 -37.36
N ALA A 12 -18.62 -4.84 -37.70
CA ALA A 12 -18.76 -3.51 -37.12
C ALA A 12 -19.62 -3.46 -35.84
N THR A 13 -20.43 -4.51 -35.59
CA THR A 13 -21.35 -4.53 -34.45
C THR A 13 -20.70 -4.94 -33.12
N SER A 14 -19.59 -5.70 -33.16
CA SER A 14 -18.94 -6.19 -31.93
C SER A 14 -18.10 -5.09 -31.21
N SER A 15 -17.51 -4.16 -31.96
CA SER A 15 -16.69 -3.09 -31.36
C SER A 15 -17.51 -1.90 -30.88
N ALA A 16 -18.71 -1.68 -31.44
CA ALA A 16 -19.60 -0.59 -31.02
C ALA A 16 -20.45 -0.97 -29.79
N GLU A 17 -20.77 -2.25 -29.61
CA GLU A 17 -21.54 -2.73 -28.45
C GLU A 17 -20.68 -2.82 -27.18
N ILE A 18 -19.36 -3.00 -27.29
CA ILE A 18 -18.43 -2.99 -26.15
C ILE A 18 -18.32 -1.58 -25.53
N ASN A 19 -18.47 -0.51 -26.31
CA ASN A 19 -18.41 0.87 -25.83
C ASN A 19 -19.69 1.35 -25.11
N LEU A 20 -20.79 0.60 -25.15
CA LEU A 20 -22.10 1.08 -24.65
C LEU A 20 -22.51 0.49 -23.28
N ARG A 21 -21.70 -0.38 -22.62
CA ARG A 21 -22.13 -1.08 -21.39
C ARG A 21 -21.12 -1.17 -20.24
N SER A 22 -19.98 -0.55 -20.30
CA SER A 22 -19.10 -0.54 -19.10
C SER A 22 -19.42 0.66 -18.23
N SER A 23 -19.93 0.41 -17.03
CA SER A 23 -20.02 1.45 -16.00
C SER A 23 -18.62 2.02 -15.74
N PRO A 24 -18.53 3.32 -15.41
CA PRO A 24 -17.26 3.93 -15.00
C PRO A 24 -16.51 3.07 -13.95
N MET A 25 -15.20 2.88 -14.14
CA MET A 25 -14.44 1.91 -13.37
C MET A 25 -13.07 2.45 -12.96
N ILE A 26 -12.63 2.05 -11.75
CA ILE A 26 -11.26 2.27 -11.28
C ILE A 26 -10.51 0.94 -11.35
N PHE A 27 -9.40 0.90 -12.07
CA PHE A 27 -8.48 -0.23 -12.13
C PHE A 27 -7.31 0.04 -11.21
N VAL A 28 -6.94 -0.92 -10.37
CA VAL A 28 -5.83 -0.82 -9.43
C VAL A 28 -4.75 -1.82 -9.82
N TYR A 29 -3.63 -1.33 -10.34
CA TYR A 29 -2.47 -2.19 -10.61
C TYR A 29 -1.77 -2.52 -9.30
N LEU A 30 -2.10 -3.67 -8.71
CA LEU A 30 -1.62 -4.07 -7.38
C LEU A 30 -0.19 -4.61 -7.46
N GLN A 31 0.71 -4.04 -6.63
CA GLN A 31 2.13 -4.41 -6.63
C GLN A 31 2.76 -4.29 -5.24
N GLY A 32 3.89 -4.99 -5.05
CA GLY A 32 4.68 -4.92 -3.83
C GLY A 32 4.12 -5.75 -2.66
N GLY A 33 4.72 -5.60 -1.49
CA GLY A 33 4.34 -6.31 -0.25
C GLY A 33 3.06 -5.76 0.39
N LEU A 34 2.61 -6.41 1.48
CA LEU A 34 1.35 -6.13 2.15
C LEU A 34 1.12 -4.64 2.44
N GLY A 35 2.10 -3.94 3.02
CA GLY A 35 1.94 -2.51 3.33
C GLY A 35 1.69 -1.64 2.10
N ASN A 36 2.28 -1.97 0.94
CA ASN A 36 2.02 -1.28 -0.31
C ASN A 36 0.63 -1.60 -0.85
N GLN A 37 0.22 -2.86 -0.81
CA GLN A 37 -1.13 -3.30 -1.19
C GLN A 37 -2.21 -2.57 -0.38
N MET A 38 -1.98 -2.37 0.92
CA MET A 38 -2.90 -1.64 1.79
C MET A 38 -3.05 -0.16 1.36
N PHE A 39 -1.96 0.51 1.00
CA PHE A 39 -2.03 1.89 0.50
C PHE A 39 -2.78 1.99 -0.82
N GLN A 40 -2.51 1.10 -1.75
CA GLN A 40 -3.17 1.04 -3.05
C GLN A 40 -4.68 0.79 -2.89
N TYR A 41 -5.06 -0.15 -2.03
CA TYR A 41 -6.47 -0.41 -1.68
C TYR A 41 -7.13 0.81 -1.04
N ALA A 42 -6.50 1.42 -0.03
CA ALA A 42 -7.07 2.55 0.71
C ALA A 42 -7.31 3.76 -0.20
N PHE A 43 -6.38 4.05 -1.11
CA PHE A 43 -6.57 5.11 -2.10
C PHE A 43 -7.66 4.76 -3.11
N ALA A 44 -7.68 3.54 -3.64
CA ALA A 44 -8.70 3.09 -4.57
C ALA A 44 -10.12 3.21 -3.97
N LYS A 45 -10.28 2.77 -2.72
CA LYS A 45 -11.55 2.90 -1.98
C LYS A 45 -11.93 4.35 -1.77
N ALA A 46 -10.99 5.21 -1.37
CA ALA A 46 -11.27 6.64 -1.19
C ALA A 46 -11.70 7.31 -2.50
N LEU A 47 -11.04 6.98 -3.61
CA LEU A 47 -11.41 7.50 -4.92
C LEU A 47 -12.76 6.95 -5.37
N ALA A 48 -13.04 5.66 -5.14
CA ALA A 48 -14.31 5.01 -5.45
C ALA A 48 -15.48 5.66 -4.72
N VAL A 49 -15.33 5.90 -3.41
CA VAL A 49 -16.34 6.61 -2.60
C VAL A 49 -16.55 8.03 -3.13
N LYS A 50 -15.48 8.76 -3.40
CA LYS A 50 -15.54 10.13 -3.89
C LYS A 50 -16.22 10.24 -5.25
N GLN A 51 -15.90 9.34 -6.18
CA GLN A 51 -16.41 9.38 -7.56
C GLN A 51 -17.71 8.60 -7.74
N ASN A 52 -18.22 7.94 -6.69
CA ASN A 52 -19.35 7.01 -6.75
C ASN A 52 -19.14 5.92 -7.83
N MET A 53 -17.97 5.31 -7.82
CA MET A 53 -17.52 4.30 -8.80
C MET A 53 -17.18 2.99 -8.09
N SER A 54 -17.16 1.90 -8.86
CA SER A 54 -16.57 0.63 -8.42
C SER A 54 -15.08 0.58 -8.77
N PHE A 55 -14.32 -0.26 -8.05
CA PHE A 55 -12.94 -0.56 -8.41
C PHE A 55 -12.70 -2.07 -8.51
N VAL A 56 -11.74 -2.43 -9.33
CA VAL A 56 -11.23 -3.81 -9.48
C VAL A 56 -9.72 -3.82 -9.35
N ILE A 57 -9.17 -4.92 -8.87
CA ILE A 57 -7.74 -5.10 -8.65
C ILE A 57 -7.15 -5.93 -9.78
N ASP A 58 -6.21 -5.36 -10.53
CA ASP A 58 -5.36 -6.05 -11.48
C ASP A 58 -4.17 -6.66 -10.74
N THR A 59 -4.07 -7.98 -10.75
CA THR A 59 -3.04 -8.76 -10.06
C THR A 59 -1.94 -9.27 -10.99
N SER A 60 -1.94 -8.87 -12.26
CA SER A 60 -1.01 -9.36 -13.28
C SER A 60 0.47 -9.10 -12.96
N HIS A 61 0.76 -8.14 -12.07
CA HIS A 61 2.12 -7.88 -11.59
C HIS A 61 2.73 -9.09 -10.89
N PHE A 62 1.96 -9.77 -10.03
CA PHE A 62 2.49 -10.88 -9.24
C PHE A 62 2.91 -12.09 -10.09
N GLU A 63 2.27 -12.30 -11.24
CA GLU A 63 2.65 -13.33 -12.20
C GLU A 63 3.96 -12.97 -12.91
N LYS A 64 4.23 -11.68 -13.09
CA LYS A 64 5.40 -11.15 -13.82
C LYS A 64 6.58 -10.82 -12.91
N ALA A 65 6.38 -10.68 -11.61
CA ALA A 65 7.40 -10.20 -10.65
C ALA A 65 8.68 -11.03 -10.71
N ALA A 66 8.59 -12.35 -10.81
CA ALA A 66 9.75 -13.23 -10.92
C ALA A 66 10.59 -12.95 -12.19
N THR A 67 9.95 -12.59 -13.30
CA THR A 67 10.64 -12.23 -14.56
C THR A 67 11.26 -10.86 -14.52
N LEU A 68 10.77 -9.97 -13.63
CA LEU A 68 11.29 -8.62 -13.42
C LEU A 68 12.44 -8.60 -12.39
N GLY A 69 12.82 -9.73 -11.83
CA GLY A 69 13.86 -9.81 -10.79
C GLY A 69 13.43 -9.23 -9.45
N GLU A 70 12.15 -9.09 -9.22
CA GLU A 70 11.57 -8.61 -7.96
C GLU A 70 11.36 -9.78 -6.99
N THR A 71 11.30 -9.46 -5.70
CA THR A 71 10.96 -10.45 -4.67
C THR A 71 9.51 -10.92 -4.89
N PRO A 72 9.26 -12.24 -5.13
CA PRO A 72 7.92 -12.76 -5.29
C PRO A 72 7.02 -12.42 -4.08
N ARG A 73 5.83 -11.94 -4.34
CA ARG A 73 4.83 -11.59 -3.34
C ARG A 73 3.49 -12.18 -3.71
N ASN A 74 2.60 -12.32 -2.74
CA ASN A 74 1.24 -12.76 -2.94
C ASN A 74 0.26 -11.65 -2.53
N ILE A 75 -0.97 -11.76 -3.00
CA ILE A 75 -2.05 -10.91 -2.52
C ILE A 75 -2.34 -11.31 -1.07
N GLN A 76 -2.43 -10.34 -0.17
CA GLN A 76 -2.70 -10.58 1.25
C GLN A 76 -3.88 -9.74 1.79
N LEU A 77 -4.47 -8.89 0.97
CA LEU A 77 -5.62 -8.06 1.35
C LEU A 77 -6.82 -8.91 1.81
N GLN A 78 -7.01 -10.11 1.26
CA GLN A 78 -8.08 -11.03 1.64
C GLN A 78 -7.99 -11.55 3.10
N LEU A 79 -6.88 -11.34 3.79
CA LEU A 79 -6.71 -11.69 5.21
C LEU A 79 -7.43 -10.70 6.15
N PHE A 80 -7.83 -9.55 5.61
CA PHE A 80 -8.60 -8.52 6.31
C PHE A 80 -10.08 -8.52 5.88
N GLN A 81 -10.90 -7.69 6.53
CA GLN A 81 -12.33 -7.50 6.19
C GLN A 81 -12.51 -6.65 4.91
N THR A 82 -11.50 -6.57 4.07
CA THR A 82 -11.53 -5.83 2.81
C THR A 82 -12.55 -6.43 1.84
N ASP A 83 -13.28 -5.54 1.15
CA ASP A 83 -14.18 -5.89 0.07
C ASP A 83 -13.61 -5.37 -1.25
N PHE A 84 -13.20 -6.28 -2.12
CA PHE A 84 -12.68 -5.99 -3.44
C PHE A 84 -12.90 -7.14 -4.41
N LYS A 85 -12.91 -6.81 -5.69
CA LYS A 85 -13.00 -7.77 -6.79
C LYS A 85 -11.68 -7.80 -7.55
N ILE A 86 -11.18 -9.01 -7.84
CA ILE A 86 -10.07 -9.17 -8.79
C ILE A 86 -10.64 -8.97 -10.20
N ALA A 87 -9.91 -8.22 -11.03
CA ALA A 87 -10.29 -7.95 -12.40
C ALA A 87 -10.40 -9.25 -13.19
N SER A 88 -11.53 -9.43 -13.88
CA SER A 88 -11.75 -10.51 -14.82
C SER A 88 -10.95 -10.29 -16.12
N GLU A 89 -10.77 -11.34 -16.90
CA GLU A 89 -10.16 -11.21 -18.24
C GLU A 89 -10.85 -10.17 -19.11
N PHE A 90 -12.17 -10.06 -19.04
CA PHE A 90 -12.94 -9.06 -19.77
C PHE A 90 -12.58 -7.62 -19.30
N GLU A 91 -12.47 -7.41 -17.99
CA GLU A 91 -12.10 -6.10 -17.43
C GLU A 91 -10.65 -5.73 -17.77
N LEU A 92 -9.74 -6.71 -17.79
CA LEU A 92 -8.35 -6.49 -18.24
C LEU A 92 -8.27 -6.17 -19.74
N GLN A 93 -9.05 -6.87 -20.58
CA GLN A 93 -9.15 -6.55 -22.02
C GLN A 93 -9.75 -5.15 -22.24
N LEU A 94 -10.75 -4.76 -21.44
CA LEU A 94 -11.29 -3.41 -21.46
C LEU A 94 -10.20 -2.37 -21.11
N LEU A 95 -9.47 -2.59 -20.02
CA LEU A 95 -8.35 -1.73 -19.62
C LEU A 95 -7.33 -1.58 -20.74
N ASP A 96 -6.92 -2.69 -21.38
CA ASP A 96 -5.98 -2.66 -22.51
C ASP A 96 -6.53 -1.88 -23.69
N SER A 97 -7.83 -2.03 -24.00
CA SER A 97 -8.47 -1.26 -25.08
C SER A 97 -8.53 0.24 -24.80
N LEU A 98 -8.68 0.63 -23.55
CA LEU A 98 -8.65 2.01 -23.10
C LEU A 98 -7.23 2.59 -23.10
N ARG A 99 -6.26 1.79 -22.69
CA ARG A 99 -4.83 2.16 -22.63
C ARG A 99 -4.19 2.26 -24.01
N TYR A 100 -4.58 1.35 -24.91
CA TYR A 100 -4.04 1.26 -26.28
C TYR A 100 -5.17 1.35 -27.33
N PRO A 101 -5.87 2.48 -27.43
CA PRO A 101 -7.00 2.62 -28.35
C PRO A 101 -6.57 2.49 -29.81
N SER A 102 -7.43 1.91 -30.63
CA SER A 102 -7.23 1.84 -32.08
C SER A 102 -6.99 3.24 -32.70
N LEU A 103 -6.38 3.30 -33.89
CA LEU A 103 -6.08 4.57 -34.54
C LEU A 103 -7.35 5.44 -34.73
N LEU A 104 -8.47 4.83 -35.10
CA LEU A 104 -9.75 5.53 -35.27
C LEU A 104 -10.26 6.09 -33.93
N ASN A 105 -10.19 5.30 -32.86
CA ASN A 105 -10.58 5.75 -31.51
C ASN A 105 -9.67 6.87 -31.01
N ARG A 106 -8.36 6.83 -31.31
CA ARG A 106 -7.42 7.91 -30.97
C ARG A 106 -7.79 9.21 -31.66
N ILE A 107 -8.14 9.16 -32.95
CA ILE A 107 -8.55 10.34 -33.73
C ILE A 107 -9.86 10.88 -33.16
N TRP A 108 -10.86 10.02 -32.90
CA TRP A 108 -12.14 10.40 -32.34
C TRP A 108 -11.99 11.03 -30.93
N ASN A 109 -11.25 10.38 -30.05
CA ASN A 109 -11.00 10.88 -28.69
C ASN A 109 -10.32 12.26 -28.73
N LYS A 110 -9.39 12.48 -29.65
CA LYS A 110 -8.72 13.77 -29.83
C LYS A 110 -9.69 14.86 -30.33
N ILE A 111 -10.56 14.54 -31.27
CA ILE A 111 -11.55 15.49 -31.82
C ILE A 111 -12.61 15.83 -30.76
N ALA A 112 -13.10 14.82 -30.04
CA ALA A 112 -14.12 14.98 -29.01
C ALA A 112 -13.56 15.52 -27.69
N GLN A 113 -12.25 15.74 -27.56
CA GLN A 113 -11.56 16.06 -26.30
C GLN A 113 -11.91 15.08 -25.17
N HIS A 114 -12.12 13.82 -25.54
CA HIS A 114 -12.53 12.77 -24.63
C HIS A 114 -11.33 11.94 -24.18
N HIS A 115 -11.13 11.85 -22.86
CA HIS A 115 -10.10 11.03 -22.24
C HIS A 115 -10.76 9.84 -21.52
N PRO A 116 -10.90 8.67 -22.20
CA PRO A 116 -11.65 7.54 -21.66
C PRO A 116 -10.96 6.86 -20.47
N LEU A 117 -9.67 7.11 -20.25
CA LEU A 117 -8.88 6.58 -19.16
C LEU A 117 -7.90 7.63 -18.65
N GLU A 118 -7.89 7.87 -17.36
CA GLU A 118 -6.87 8.65 -16.68
C GLU A 118 -5.92 7.73 -15.90
N ILE A 119 -4.61 7.87 -16.15
CA ILE A 119 -3.58 7.16 -15.39
C ILE A 119 -3.13 8.07 -14.25
N ILE A 120 -3.26 7.56 -13.02
CA ILE A 120 -2.83 8.21 -11.79
C ILE A 120 -1.64 7.42 -11.23
N ASP A 121 -0.54 8.10 -11.02
CA ASP A 121 0.69 7.60 -10.41
C ASP A 121 1.07 8.44 -9.17
N ASP A 122 2.18 8.09 -8.52
CA ASP A 122 2.66 8.77 -7.32
C ASP A 122 3.09 10.23 -7.54
N GLU A 123 3.31 10.65 -8.80
CA GLU A 123 3.75 11.99 -9.16
C GLU A 123 2.58 12.95 -9.39
N LYS A 124 1.36 12.42 -9.60
CA LYS A 124 0.16 13.24 -9.82
C LYS A 124 -0.16 14.11 -8.60
N PRO A 125 -0.33 15.42 -8.79
CA PRO A 125 -0.76 16.30 -7.71
C PRO A 125 -2.12 15.91 -7.16
N ILE A 126 -2.30 15.94 -5.83
CA ILE A 126 -3.58 15.63 -5.18
C ILE A 126 -4.70 16.54 -5.70
N ALA A 127 -4.44 17.83 -5.90
CA ALA A 127 -5.42 18.77 -6.45
C ALA A 127 -5.93 18.35 -7.84
N HIS A 128 -5.07 17.75 -8.67
CA HIS A 128 -5.47 17.20 -9.96
C HIS A 128 -6.40 16.00 -9.78
N ILE A 129 -6.04 15.05 -8.91
CA ILE A 129 -6.87 13.87 -8.58
C ILE A 129 -8.21 14.30 -8.00
N GLU A 130 -8.21 15.35 -7.16
CA GLU A 130 -9.42 15.90 -6.56
C GLU A 130 -10.36 16.56 -7.55
N SER A 131 -9.87 17.13 -8.63
CA SER A 131 -10.65 17.82 -9.67
C SER A 131 -11.00 16.94 -10.88
N SER A 132 -10.40 15.77 -10.98
CA SER A 132 -10.63 14.86 -12.11
C SER A 132 -12.04 14.31 -12.15
N THR A 133 -12.58 14.20 -13.36
CA THR A 133 -13.91 13.65 -13.66
C THR A 133 -13.83 12.61 -14.79
N SER A 134 -12.71 11.91 -14.89
CA SER A 134 -12.55 10.86 -15.91
C SER A 134 -13.57 9.74 -15.72
N PRO A 135 -14.08 9.15 -16.82
CA PRO A 135 -14.98 8.01 -16.72
C PRO A 135 -14.26 6.73 -16.24
N ASN A 136 -12.96 6.61 -16.43
CA ASN A 136 -12.18 5.47 -15.95
C ASN A 136 -10.83 5.95 -15.41
N TYR A 137 -10.31 5.23 -14.42
CA TYR A 137 -9.00 5.48 -13.81
C TYR A 137 -8.15 4.21 -13.81
N LEU A 138 -6.85 4.37 -14.05
CA LEU A 138 -5.84 3.36 -13.74
C LEU A 138 -4.92 3.90 -12.66
N LEU A 139 -4.95 3.30 -11.48
CA LEU A 139 -4.04 3.60 -10.38
C LEU A 139 -2.78 2.74 -10.55
N SER A 140 -1.64 3.38 -10.81
CA SER A 140 -0.34 2.75 -11.07
C SER A 140 0.74 3.41 -10.24
N GLY A 141 0.77 3.14 -8.93
CA GLY A 141 1.70 3.70 -7.96
C GLY A 141 1.52 3.06 -6.60
N TYR A 142 2.28 3.50 -5.60
CA TYR A 142 2.17 3.01 -4.22
C TYR A 142 1.28 3.87 -3.33
N PHE A 143 1.12 5.16 -3.63
CA PHE A 143 0.23 6.10 -2.94
C PHE A 143 0.44 6.17 -1.42
N GLN A 144 1.69 6.13 -0.97
CA GLN A 144 2.07 5.98 0.45
C GLN A 144 1.89 7.27 1.26
N LYS A 145 0.71 7.90 1.18
CA LYS A 145 0.39 9.11 1.95
C LYS A 145 -1.02 9.03 2.53
N GLU A 146 -1.15 9.34 3.82
CA GLU A 146 -2.43 9.36 4.54
C GLU A 146 -3.48 10.27 3.86
N ILE A 147 -3.05 11.37 3.26
CA ILE A 147 -3.93 12.37 2.66
C ILE A 147 -4.82 11.80 1.55
N TYR A 148 -4.45 10.69 0.92
CA TYR A 148 -5.26 10.06 -0.11
C TYR A 148 -6.54 9.42 0.42
N PHE A 149 -6.59 9.05 1.71
CA PHE A 149 -7.72 8.31 2.28
C PHE A 149 -8.15 8.79 3.68
N ASN A 150 -7.59 9.89 4.19
CA ASN A 150 -7.92 10.42 5.52
C ASN A 150 -9.40 10.79 5.70
N ARG A 151 -10.12 11.07 4.60
CA ARG A 151 -11.56 11.39 4.64
C ARG A 151 -12.46 10.18 4.94
N ILE A 152 -11.93 8.97 4.77
CA ILE A 152 -12.62 7.70 5.05
C ILE A 152 -11.82 6.84 6.04
N GLU A 153 -11.17 7.48 7.01
CA GLU A 153 -10.29 6.81 7.96
C GLU A 153 -10.99 5.68 8.73
N SER A 154 -12.23 5.90 9.17
CA SER A 154 -13.04 4.91 9.91
C SER A 154 -13.32 3.66 9.10
N GLU A 155 -13.66 3.83 7.82
CA GLU A 155 -13.93 2.75 6.88
C GLU A 155 -12.66 1.94 6.61
N ILE A 156 -11.53 2.63 6.37
CA ILE A 156 -10.25 1.96 6.16
C ILE A 156 -9.80 1.17 7.40
N ARG A 157 -10.02 1.71 8.61
CA ARG A 157 -9.73 0.97 9.86
C ARG A 157 -10.63 -0.25 10.02
N SER A 158 -11.89 -0.16 9.62
CA SER A 158 -12.81 -1.29 9.63
C SER A 158 -12.40 -2.36 8.63
N ASP A 159 -12.06 -1.95 7.41
CA ASP A 159 -11.64 -2.88 6.36
C ASP A 159 -10.36 -3.64 6.71
N PHE A 160 -9.42 -2.99 7.39
CA PHE A 160 -8.16 -3.62 7.79
C PHE A 160 -8.21 -4.32 9.17
N GLN A 161 -9.39 -4.63 9.67
CA GLN A 161 -9.52 -5.61 10.74
C GLN A 161 -9.21 -7.01 10.20
N SER A 162 -8.39 -7.76 10.94
CA SER A 162 -8.10 -9.16 10.58
C SER A 162 -9.36 -10.01 10.66
N LYS A 163 -9.52 -10.93 9.70
CA LYS A 163 -10.58 -11.96 9.74
C LYS A 163 -10.37 -12.97 10.87
N GLU A 164 -9.12 -13.15 11.28
CA GLU A 164 -8.74 -14.06 12.35
C GLU A 164 -8.47 -13.31 13.65
N ILE A 165 -8.74 -13.96 14.78
CA ILE A 165 -8.41 -13.43 16.10
C ILE A 165 -6.92 -13.66 16.36
N ILE A 166 -6.13 -12.58 16.37
CA ILE A 166 -4.70 -12.63 16.66
C ILE A 166 -4.48 -12.20 18.10
N THR A 167 -4.04 -13.13 18.94
CA THR A 167 -3.77 -12.88 20.35
C THR A 167 -2.30 -12.52 20.56
N PRO A 168 -1.99 -11.36 21.21
CA PRO A 168 -0.61 -11.01 21.52
C PRO A 168 0.06 -12.04 22.44
N PRO A 169 1.30 -12.47 22.12
CA PRO A 169 2.09 -13.33 23.02
C PRO A 169 2.73 -12.53 24.18
N PHE A 170 2.41 -11.25 24.28
CA PHE A 170 2.86 -10.31 25.31
C PHE A 170 1.68 -9.62 25.98
N LYS A 171 1.90 -9.09 27.19
CA LYS A 171 0.88 -8.34 27.91
C LYS A 171 0.77 -6.92 27.34
N THR A 172 -0.41 -6.56 26.84
CA THR A 172 -0.70 -5.21 26.35
C THR A 172 -1.04 -4.26 27.49
N HIS A 173 -0.42 -3.11 27.52
CA HIS A 173 -0.71 -2.01 28.45
C HIS A 173 -0.21 -0.67 27.87
N SER A 174 -0.51 0.42 28.55
CA SER A 174 -0.24 1.80 28.09
C SER A 174 1.25 2.17 27.89
N LYS A 175 2.17 1.26 28.20
CA LYS A 175 3.63 1.47 28.04
C LYS A 175 4.26 0.50 27.03
N THR A 176 3.46 -0.28 26.30
CA THR A 176 3.99 -1.15 25.25
C THR A 176 4.36 -0.34 24.01
N ILE A 177 5.57 -0.55 23.51
CA ILE A 177 6.13 0.13 22.35
C ILE A 177 6.45 -0.92 21.30
N SER A 178 5.77 -0.93 20.15
CA SER A 178 6.25 -1.74 19.02
C SER A 178 7.51 -1.13 18.44
N VAL A 179 8.54 -1.93 18.23
CA VAL A 179 9.78 -1.54 17.56
C VAL A 179 9.91 -2.40 16.31
N HIS A 180 9.75 -1.80 15.15
CA HIS A 180 9.92 -2.51 13.89
C HIS A 180 11.30 -2.25 13.29
N ILE A 181 11.99 -3.32 12.96
CA ILE A 181 13.32 -3.31 12.34
C ILE A 181 13.23 -4.05 11.01
N ARG A 182 13.50 -3.35 9.92
CA ARG A 182 13.50 -3.89 8.55
C ARG A 182 14.94 -4.05 8.09
N ARG A 183 15.34 -5.29 7.80
CA ARG A 183 16.69 -5.65 7.37
C ARG A 183 16.69 -6.56 6.15
N GLY A 184 16.00 -7.68 6.19
CA GLY A 184 15.92 -8.77 5.23
C GLY A 184 16.34 -8.44 3.80
N ASP A 185 15.40 -8.17 2.93
CA ASP A 185 15.66 -7.81 1.53
C ASP A 185 16.42 -6.48 1.37
N TYR A 186 16.36 -5.56 2.35
CA TYR A 186 17.13 -4.31 2.33
C TYR A 186 18.65 -4.54 2.48
N ILE A 187 19.08 -5.70 3.00
CA ILE A 187 20.51 -6.08 3.09
C ILE A 187 20.90 -7.03 1.97
N THR A 188 20.04 -8.01 1.67
CA THR A 188 20.39 -9.10 0.74
C THR A 188 20.19 -8.71 -0.73
N ASN A 189 19.32 -7.73 -1.03
CA ASN A 189 19.07 -7.23 -2.37
C ASN A 189 19.69 -5.84 -2.56
N THR A 190 20.75 -5.76 -3.39
CA THR A 190 21.49 -4.51 -3.64
C THR A 190 20.62 -3.39 -4.22
N ASN A 191 19.63 -3.70 -5.05
CA ASN A 191 18.71 -2.71 -5.62
C ASN A 191 17.77 -2.16 -4.55
N ALA A 192 17.24 -3.04 -3.68
CA ALA A 192 16.40 -2.62 -2.56
C ALA A 192 17.19 -1.75 -1.57
N ASN A 193 18.43 -2.12 -1.26
CA ASN A 193 19.34 -1.33 -0.42
C ASN A 193 19.63 0.05 -1.03
N ALA A 194 19.99 0.10 -2.31
CA ALA A 194 20.28 1.35 -3.01
C ALA A 194 19.08 2.30 -3.04
N HIS A 195 17.86 1.79 -3.07
CA HIS A 195 16.64 2.60 -3.10
C HIS A 195 16.18 3.01 -1.70
N HIS A 196 16.06 2.04 -0.77
CA HIS A 196 15.43 2.29 0.55
C HIS A 196 16.45 2.70 1.61
N GLY A 197 17.60 2.04 1.68
CA GLY A 197 18.52 2.12 2.82
C GLY A 197 17.94 1.42 4.06
N VAL A 198 18.76 1.24 5.07
CA VAL A 198 18.39 0.64 6.37
C VAL A 198 18.43 1.73 7.44
N CYS A 199 17.45 1.76 8.33
CA CYS A 199 17.54 2.59 9.53
C CYS A 199 18.73 2.11 10.40
N GLY A 200 19.71 3.00 10.63
CA GLY A 200 20.90 2.71 11.43
C GLY A 200 20.60 2.64 12.93
N MET A 201 21.55 2.10 13.70
CA MET A 201 21.46 2.03 15.17
C MET A 201 21.23 3.41 15.79
N ASP A 202 21.87 4.45 15.25
CA ASP A 202 21.73 5.85 15.69
C ASP A 202 20.28 6.34 15.66
N TYR A 203 19.50 5.91 14.66
CA TYR A 203 18.06 6.21 14.61
C TYR A 203 17.31 5.56 15.77
N TYR A 204 17.55 4.26 16.03
CA TYR A 204 16.86 3.55 17.11
C TYR A 204 17.27 4.08 18.48
N GLU A 205 18.53 4.42 18.69
CA GLU A 205 19.01 5.05 19.94
C GLU A 205 18.31 6.38 20.21
N ARG A 206 18.20 7.27 19.21
CA ARG A 206 17.46 8.53 19.32
C ARG A 206 15.97 8.28 19.58
N ALA A 207 15.38 7.26 18.93
CA ALA A 207 13.99 6.92 19.11
C ALA A 207 13.70 6.41 20.52
N PHE A 208 14.55 5.54 21.07
CA PHE A 208 14.45 5.07 22.45
C PHE A 208 14.58 6.24 23.44
N PHE A 209 15.59 7.10 23.27
CA PHE A 209 15.75 8.28 24.11
C PHE A 209 14.51 9.18 24.11
N TYR A 210 13.91 9.39 22.93
CA TYR A 210 12.68 10.17 22.81
C TYR A 210 11.51 9.52 23.55
N ILE A 211 11.30 8.20 23.38
CA ILE A 211 10.23 7.45 24.07
C ILE A 211 10.43 7.51 25.59
N GLU A 212 11.63 7.27 26.08
CA GLU A 212 11.98 7.26 27.51
C GLU A 212 11.81 8.64 28.16
N SER A 213 11.97 9.72 27.39
CA SER A 213 11.66 11.08 27.86
C SER A 213 10.16 11.35 28.07
N LYS A 214 9.27 10.49 27.53
CA LYS A 214 7.81 10.63 27.59
C LYS A 214 7.13 9.55 28.40
N ILE A 215 7.71 8.36 28.46
CA ILE A 215 7.11 7.17 29.06
C ILE A 215 8.10 6.55 30.04
N SER A 216 7.72 6.51 31.31
CA SER A 216 8.55 5.87 32.35
C SER A 216 8.45 4.34 32.23
N ASN A 217 9.58 3.65 32.22
CA ASN A 217 9.69 2.19 32.15
C ASN A 217 8.89 1.59 30.97
N PRO A 218 9.21 1.96 29.70
CA PRO A 218 8.55 1.41 28.53
C PRO A 218 8.87 -0.08 28.40
N GLN A 219 7.93 -0.86 27.83
CA GLN A 219 8.16 -2.22 27.39
C GLN A 219 8.28 -2.25 25.88
N TYR A 220 9.41 -2.69 25.37
CA TYR A 220 9.71 -2.74 23.94
C TYR A 220 9.38 -4.12 23.37
N ILE A 221 8.53 -4.15 22.33
CA ILE A 221 8.14 -5.36 21.61
C ILE A 221 8.78 -5.27 20.21
N PHE A 222 9.78 -6.10 19.96
CA PHE A 222 10.55 -6.10 18.74
C PHE A 222 9.92 -7.00 17.67
N PHE A 223 9.74 -6.45 16.49
CA PHE A 223 9.28 -7.10 15.28
C PHE A 223 10.34 -6.93 14.19
N SER A 224 10.76 -8.00 13.57
CA SER A 224 11.78 -7.94 12.53
C SER A 224 11.73 -9.16 11.61
N ASP A 225 12.16 -8.98 10.37
CA ASP A 225 12.54 -10.03 9.43
C ASP A 225 13.96 -10.61 9.70
N ASP A 226 14.67 -10.08 10.71
CA ASP A 226 15.98 -10.52 11.20
C ASP A 226 15.99 -10.42 12.75
N ILE A 227 15.20 -11.31 13.39
CA ILE A 227 14.99 -11.23 14.85
C ILE A 227 16.25 -11.60 15.65
N GLU A 228 17.12 -12.47 15.12
CA GLU A 228 18.36 -12.83 15.78
C GLU A 228 19.30 -11.63 15.86
N TRP A 229 19.43 -10.86 14.78
CA TRP A 229 20.16 -9.61 14.81
C TRP A 229 19.58 -8.64 15.87
N CYS A 230 18.25 -8.57 16.01
CA CYS A 230 17.64 -7.76 17.04
C CYS A 230 18.03 -8.22 18.45
N LYS A 231 17.99 -9.53 18.70
CA LYS A 231 18.41 -10.12 19.99
C LYS A 231 19.87 -9.80 20.30
N GLU A 232 20.76 -9.90 19.32
CA GLU A 232 22.20 -9.59 19.51
C GLU A 232 22.43 -8.12 19.88
N ASN A 233 21.72 -7.19 19.21
CA ASN A 233 21.99 -5.76 19.35
C ASN A 233 21.18 -5.08 20.46
N PHE A 234 20.00 -5.63 20.82
CA PHE A 234 19.10 -5.02 21.80
C PHE A 234 18.84 -5.87 23.05
N ARG A 235 19.57 -6.99 23.26
CA ARG A 235 19.40 -7.86 24.45
C ARG A 235 19.59 -7.14 25.78
N ASN A 236 20.40 -6.08 25.79
CA ASN A 236 20.67 -5.29 27.00
C ASN A 236 19.64 -4.16 27.20
N LYS A 237 18.60 -4.06 26.34
CA LYS A 237 17.55 -3.09 26.51
C LYS A 237 16.57 -3.60 27.56
N ASP A 238 16.40 -2.84 28.63
CA ASP A 238 15.47 -3.20 29.71
C ASP A 238 14.05 -3.41 29.16
N ASN A 239 13.35 -4.41 29.64
CA ASN A 239 11.99 -4.77 29.26
C ASN A 239 11.81 -5.06 27.75
N ALA A 240 12.83 -5.58 27.06
CA ALA A 240 12.72 -6.03 25.69
C ALA A 240 12.00 -7.37 25.60
N PHE A 241 11.06 -7.49 24.66
CA PHE A 241 10.40 -8.72 24.27
C PHE A 241 10.54 -8.88 22.76
N PHE A 242 11.08 -10.00 22.32
CA PHE A 242 11.28 -10.28 20.89
C PHE A 242 10.20 -11.23 20.39
N ILE A 243 9.49 -10.83 19.33
CA ILE A 243 8.58 -11.73 18.63
C ILE A 243 9.43 -12.77 17.93
N GLU A 244 9.29 -14.03 18.35
CA GLU A 244 10.05 -15.15 17.79
C GLU A 244 9.80 -15.30 16.28
N ASP A 245 10.72 -16.00 15.62
CA ASP A 245 10.64 -16.29 14.20
C ASP A 245 9.23 -16.77 13.83
N ARG A 246 8.64 -16.07 12.91
CA ARG A 246 7.29 -16.32 12.43
C ARG A 246 7.26 -16.91 11.02
N SER A 247 8.36 -17.59 10.64
CA SER A 247 8.48 -18.30 9.37
C SER A 247 7.26 -19.20 9.13
N GLY A 248 6.63 -19.03 7.98
CA GLY A 248 5.43 -19.77 7.61
C GLY A 248 4.11 -19.24 8.19
N LYS A 249 4.14 -18.16 8.99
CA LYS A 249 2.92 -17.46 9.43
C LYS A 249 2.58 -16.31 8.47
N PRO A 250 1.27 -15.97 8.35
CA PRO A 250 0.85 -14.84 7.53
C PRO A 250 1.48 -13.53 8.01
N GLU A 251 2.04 -12.74 7.10
CA GLU A 251 2.69 -11.45 7.42
C GLU A 251 1.76 -10.49 8.17
N HIS A 252 0.44 -10.52 7.91
CA HIS A 252 -0.51 -9.61 8.54
C HIS A 252 -0.60 -9.77 10.06
N GLU A 253 -0.23 -10.93 10.62
CA GLU A 253 -0.30 -11.15 12.08
C GLU A 253 0.59 -10.18 12.84
N ASP A 254 1.85 -10.00 12.41
CA ASP A 254 2.77 -9.08 13.09
C ASP A 254 2.33 -7.62 12.94
N LEU A 255 1.74 -7.26 11.79
CA LEU A 255 1.16 -5.94 11.59
C LEU A 255 0.02 -5.68 12.58
N VAL A 256 -0.87 -6.66 12.78
CA VAL A 256 -1.96 -6.57 13.76
C VAL A 256 -1.40 -6.54 15.18
N LEU A 257 -0.39 -7.33 15.50
CA LEU A 257 0.27 -7.30 16.82
C LEU A 257 0.91 -5.94 17.09
N MET A 258 1.59 -5.34 16.12
CA MET A 258 2.11 -3.98 16.25
C MET A 258 1.00 -2.99 16.58
N SER A 259 -0.15 -3.05 15.88
CA SER A 259 -1.26 -2.12 16.12
C SER A 259 -1.87 -2.23 17.53
N LYS A 260 -1.65 -3.33 18.24
CA LYS A 260 -2.09 -3.54 19.62
C LYS A 260 -1.13 -2.97 20.68
N CYS A 261 0.07 -2.53 20.29
CA CYS A 261 0.94 -1.79 21.18
C CYS A 261 0.43 -0.35 21.36
N ALA A 262 0.76 0.28 22.51
CA ALA A 262 0.29 1.62 22.82
C ALA A 262 1.02 2.71 22.02
N HIS A 263 2.30 2.51 21.70
CA HIS A 263 3.17 3.44 20.99
C HIS A 263 4.06 2.69 20.00
N HIS A 264 4.76 3.42 19.12
CA HIS A 264 5.45 2.80 17.99
C HIS A 264 6.77 3.49 17.67
N ILE A 265 7.80 2.70 17.38
CA ILE A 265 9.02 3.08 16.67
C ILE A 265 9.00 2.31 15.36
N ILE A 266 8.85 3.00 14.23
CA ILE A 266 8.74 2.36 12.92
C ILE A 266 10.04 2.46 12.14
N ALA A 267 10.29 1.51 11.26
CA ALA A 267 11.30 1.62 10.21
C ALA A 267 10.77 2.44 9.02
N ASN A 268 11.61 2.69 8.02
CA ASN A 268 11.24 3.22 6.71
C ASN A 268 10.50 2.15 5.86
N SER A 269 9.36 1.70 6.36
CA SER A 269 8.59 0.59 5.80
C SER A 269 7.10 0.85 5.85
N SER A 270 6.44 0.74 4.69
CA SER A 270 4.98 0.81 4.57
C SER A 270 4.27 -0.18 5.51
N TYR A 271 4.89 -1.31 5.79
CA TYR A 271 4.37 -2.32 6.70
C TYR A 271 4.23 -1.82 8.14
N SER A 272 5.30 -1.30 8.75
CA SER A 272 5.22 -0.76 10.11
C SER A 272 4.50 0.58 10.19
N TRP A 273 4.42 1.32 9.08
CA TRP A 273 3.57 2.49 8.97
C TRP A 273 2.11 2.12 9.26
N TRP A 274 1.61 1.06 8.60
CA TRP A 274 0.26 0.57 8.84
C TRP A 274 0.07 0.00 10.24
N GLY A 275 1.05 -0.72 10.79
CA GLY A 275 1.01 -1.19 12.17
C GLY A 275 0.80 -0.06 13.18
N ALA A 276 1.47 1.08 12.97
CA ALA A 276 1.29 2.28 13.82
C ALA A 276 -0.01 3.03 13.50
N TRP A 277 -0.39 3.12 12.22
CA TRP A 277 -1.59 3.87 11.82
C TRP A 277 -2.87 3.19 12.29
N LEU A 278 -2.94 1.86 12.23
CA LEU A 278 -4.10 1.08 12.67
C LEU A 278 -4.36 1.11 14.18
N ASN A 279 -3.39 1.49 15.01
CA ASN A 279 -3.67 1.82 16.40
C ASN A 279 -4.58 3.06 16.49
N PRO A 280 -5.82 2.94 17.01
CA PRO A 280 -6.78 4.05 17.00
C PRO A 280 -6.54 5.10 18.09
N SER A 281 -5.60 4.85 19.02
CA SER A 281 -5.37 5.73 20.17
C SER A 281 -4.90 7.12 19.74
N ALA A 282 -5.62 8.15 20.13
CA ALA A 282 -5.21 9.54 19.92
C ALA A 282 -3.98 9.94 20.77
N SER A 283 -3.69 9.19 21.84
CA SER A 283 -2.53 9.43 22.73
C SER A 283 -1.28 8.65 22.32
N LYS A 284 -1.35 7.88 21.22
CA LYS A 284 -0.17 7.15 20.75
C LYS A 284 0.97 8.09 20.37
N ILE A 285 2.17 7.70 20.72
CA ILE A 285 3.40 8.34 20.24
C ILE A 285 3.94 7.43 19.13
N VAL A 286 4.17 8.00 17.95
CA VAL A 286 4.83 7.31 16.84
C VAL A 286 6.11 8.03 16.50
N VAL A 287 7.22 7.28 16.50
CA VAL A 287 8.54 7.75 16.06
C VAL A 287 8.84 7.12 14.71
N ALA A 288 9.14 7.93 13.73
CA ALA A 288 9.43 7.54 12.36
C ALA A 288 10.78 8.11 11.90
N PRO A 289 11.48 7.47 10.96
CA PRO A 289 12.71 8.00 10.41
C PRO A 289 12.41 9.26 9.56
N ALA A 290 13.24 10.28 9.68
CA ALA A 290 13.16 11.49 8.86
C ALA A 290 13.44 11.19 7.38
N ARG A 291 14.21 10.15 7.09
CA ARG A 291 14.52 9.71 5.73
C ARG A 291 13.76 8.41 5.42
N TRP A 292 12.92 8.44 4.37
CA TRP A 292 12.13 7.28 3.95
C TRP A 292 12.84 6.40 2.93
N ASN A 293 13.55 7.04 2.00
CA ASN A 293 14.36 6.35 0.99
C ASN A 293 15.58 7.19 0.60
N ASN A 294 16.51 6.60 -0.15
CA ASN A 294 17.74 7.26 -0.54
C ASN A 294 17.55 8.37 -1.59
N ALA A 295 16.44 8.37 -2.32
CA ALA A 295 16.11 9.42 -3.29
C ALA A 295 15.45 10.66 -2.64
N GLN A 296 15.11 10.58 -1.35
CA GLN A 296 14.48 11.70 -0.65
C GLN A 296 15.46 12.87 -0.49
N ILE A 297 15.14 13.99 -1.13
CA ILE A 297 15.94 15.23 -1.07
C ILE A 297 15.47 16.14 0.08
N SER A 298 14.18 16.08 0.43
CA SER A 298 13.59 16.91 1.49
C SER A 298 14.03 16.45 2.88
N ALA A 299 14.28 17.42 3.76
CA ALA A 299 14.55 17.18 5.19
C ALA A 299 13.35 16.64 5.96
N THR A 300 12.13 16.80 5.42
CA THR A 300 10.89 16.28 6.00
C THR A 300 10.37 15.11 5.18
N ASN A 301 10.04 14.03 5.89
CA ASN A 301 9.47 12.84 5.28
C ASN A 301 7.98 13.06 4.98
N GLN A 302 7.63 13.23 3.71
CA GLN A 302 6.24 13.45 3.25
C GLN A 302 5.34 12.20 3.34
N TYR A 303 5.92 11.01 3.57
CA TYR A 303 5.18 9.76 3.72
C TYR A 303 4.63 9.56 5.13
N VAL A 304 5.13 10.35 6.09
CA VAL A 304 4.81 10.23 7.51
C VAL A 304 3.77 11.30 7.88
N PRO A 305 2.68 10.93 8.58
CA PRO A 305 1.72 11.88 9.10
C PRO A 305 2.39 13.00 9.89
N PRO A 306 1.92 14.27 9.78
CA PRO A 306 2.55 15.41 10.48
C PRO A 306 2.55 15.30 12.01
N THR A 307 1.64 14.50 12.56
CA THR A 307 1.52 14.24 13.99
C THR A 307 2.58 13.28 14.55
N TRP A 308 3.30 12.56 13.67
CA TRP A 308 4.33 11.63 14.10
C TRP A 308 5.68 12.32 14.26
N LYS A 309 6.45 11.89 15.28
CA LYS A 309 7.78 12.40 15.51
C LYS A 309 8.77 11.87 14.49
N GLN A 310 9.37 12.72 13.70
CA GLN A 310 10.44 12.38 12.77
C GLN A 310 11.81 12.59 13.41
N LEU A 311 12.73 11.64 13.30
CA LEU A 311 14.09 11.66 13.85
C LEU A 311 15.13 11.27 12.80
#